data_16d54c5d7fa84fae7e0ec99a0f87815c
#
_entry.id   16d54c5d7fa84fae7e0ec99a0f87815c
#
_cell.length_a   1.000
_cell.length_b   1.000
_cell.length_c   1.000
_cell.angle_alpha   90.00
_cell.angle_beta   90.00
_cell.angle_gamma   90.00
#
_symmetry.space_group_name_H-M   'P 1'
#
loop_
_entity.id
_entity.type
_entity.pdbx_description
1 polymer ?
#
loop_
_entity_poly.entity_id
_entity_poly.type
_entity_poly.pdbx_seq_one_letter_code
_entity_poly.pdbx_strand_id
1 'polypeptide(L)'
;MTVAAMSQEHGIDPRAPQRKVLIVEDNDLNMKLFNDLLEAHGYDTLQTKDGVEALRMARQHRPDLILMDIQLPEVSGLEVTKWLKEDDDLRAIPVIAVTAFAMKGDEEKIRDGGCEAYIAKPISVASFMRTVERFLP
;
A
#
# COMPACT_ATOMS: atom_id res chain seq x y z
N MET A 1 3.96 -13.26 -30.30
CA MET A 1 4.03 -11.85 -30.66
C MET A 1 2.90 -11.04 -30.01
N THR A 2 1.68 -11.45 -30.19
CA THR A 2 0.52 -10.71 -29.74
C THR A 2 0.46 -10.52 -28.21
N VAL A 3 0.79 -11.54 -27.44
CA VAL A 3 0.76 -11.43 -25.98
C VAL A 3 1.76 -10.39 -25.47
N ALA A 4 2.97 -10.41 -26.03
CA ALA A 4 3.99 -9.43 -25.64
C ALA A 4 3.57 -8.03 -26.06
N ALA A 5 2.97 -7.88 -27.25
CA ALA A 5 2.48 -6.59 -27.71
C ALA A 5 1.36 -6.06 -26.84
N MET A 6 0.44 -6.94 -26.41
CA MET A 6 -0.63 -6.55 -25.51
C MET A 6 -0.10 -6.11 -24.15
N SER A 7 0.90 -6.81 -23.64
CA SER A 7 1.54 -6.42 -22.38
C SER A 7 2.19 -5.05 -22.50
N GLN A 8 2.80 -4.75 -23.64
CA GLN A 8 3.40 -3.45 -23.90
C GLN A 8 2.36 -2.34 -23.91
N GLU A 9 1.18 -2.60 -24.44
CA GLU A 9 0.09 -1.63 -24.44
C GLU A 9 -0.31 -1.24 -23.02
N HIS A 10 -0.23 -2.17 -22.09
CA HIS A 10 -0.55 -1.94 -20.70
C HIS A 10 0.65 -1.63 -19.82
N GLY A 11 1.84 -1.57 -20.40
CA GLY A 11 3.06 -1.33 -19.64
C GLY A 11 3.49 -2.51 -18.80
N ILE A 12 2.99 -3.70 -19.08
CA ILE A 12 3.30 -4.92 -18.32
C ILE A 12 4.10 -5.88 -19.18
N ASP A 13 5.25 -6.31 -18.65
CA ASP A 13 6.02 -7.39 -19.25
C ASP A 13 5.59 -8.70 -18.61
N PRO A 14 5.02 -9.65 -19.37
CA PRO A 14 4.56 -10.91 -18.80
C PRO A 14 5.67 -11.78 -18.23
N ARG A 15 6.93 -11.47 -18.58
CA ARG A 15 8.08 -12.23 -18.07
C ARG A 15 8.65 -11.65 -16.79
N ALA A 16 8.29 -10.42 -16.45
CA ALA A 16 8.74 -9.76 -15.23
C ALA A 16 7.83 -10.11 -14.06
N PRO A 17 8.38 -10.28 -12.85
CA PRO A 17 7.53 -10.47 -11.67
C PRO A 17 6.68 -9.22 -11.47
N GLN A 18 5.40 -9.42 -11.20
CA GLN A 18 4.53 -8.30 -10.88
C GLN A 18 4.79 -7.82 -9.47
N ARG A 19 4.73 -6.50 -9.29
CA ARG A 19 4.86 -5.89 -7.97
C ARG A 19 3.59 -6.14 -7.18
N LYS A 20 3.77 -6.51 -5.91
CA LYS A 20 2.65 -6.82 -5.01
C LYS A 20 2.44 -5.68 -4.05
N VAL A 21 1.18 -5.25 -3.91
CA VAL A 21 0.80 -4.23 -2.95
C VAL A 21 -0.19 -4.82 -1.97
N LEU A 22 0.13 -4.75 -0.69
CA LEU A 22 -0.80 -5.14 0.37
C LEU A 22 -1.62 -3.91 0.77
N ILE A 23 -2.93 -4.02 0.66
CA ILE A 23 -3.85 -2.95 1.04
C ILE A 23 -4.48 -3.31 2.38
N VAL A 24 -4.27 -2.47 3.38
CA VAL A 24 -4.87 -2.63 4.72
C VAL A 24 -5.87 -1.50 4.91
N GLU A 25 -7.15 -1.80 4.73
CA GLU A 25 -8.21 -0.81 4.69
C GLU A 25 -9.53 -1.46 5.12
N ASP A 26 -10.22 -0.91 6.10
CA ASP A 26 -11.47 -1.49 6.59
C ASP A 26 -12.72 -0.98 5.86
N ASN A 27 -12.62 0.13 5.15
CA ASN A 27 -13.74 0.66 4.38
C ASN A 27 -13.81 -0.01 3.01
N ASP A 28 -14.95 -0.63 2.71
CA ASP A 28 -15.10 -1.40 1.47
C ASP A 28 -14.99 -0.55 0.20
N LEU A 29 -15.50 0.67 0.23
CA LEU A 29 -15.42 1.56 -0.93
C LEU A 29 -13.97 1.98 -1.21
N ASN A 30 -13.24 2.32 -0.16
CA ASN A 30 -11.83 2.67 -0.30
C ASN A 30 -11.00 1.47 -0.75
N MET A 31 -11.28 0.29 -0.20
CA MET A 31 -10.60 -0.93 -0.61
C MET A 31 -10.79 -1.17 -2.11
N LYS A 32 -12.03 -1.07 -2.58
CA LYS A 32 -12.33 -1.27 -3.99
C LYS A 32 -11.62 -0.23 -4.87
N LEU A 33 -11.64 1.03 -4.46
CA LEU A 33 -10.98 2.10 -5.21
C LEU A 33 -9.47 1.85 -5.33
N PHE A 34 -8.82 1.56 -4.23
CA PHE A 34 -7.38 1.32 -4.23
C PHE A 34 -7.03 0.10 -5.06
N ASN A 35 -7.79 -0.97 -4.88
CA ASN A 35 -7.57 -2.20 -5.61
C ASN A 35 -7.72 -2.00 -7.12
N ASP A 36 -8.80 -1.35 -7.54
CA ASP A 36 -9.06 -1.12 -8.95
C ASP A 36 -7.98 -0.25 -9.60
N LEU A 37 -7.53 0.80 -8.89
CA LEU A 37 -6.49 1.68 -9.40
C LEU A 37 -5.16 0.92 -9.56
N LEU A 38 -4.81 0.12 -8.58
CA LEU A 38 -3.55 -0.63 -8.61
C LEU A 38 -3.57 -1.71 -9.69
N GLU A 39 -4.66 -2.46 -9.79
CA GLU A 39 -4.76 -3.49 -10.82
C GLU A 39 -4.76 -2.89 -12.22
N ALA A 40 -5.40 -1.74 -12.41
CA ALA A 40 -5.39 -1.05 -13.69
C ALA A 40 -3.98 -0.63 -14.11
N HIS A 41 -3.07 -0.45 -13.16
CA HIS A 41 -1.68 -0.08 -13.43
C HIS A 41 -0.73 -1.30 -13.40
N GLY A 42 -1.27 -2.50 -13.36
CA GLY A 42 -0.49 -3.72 -13.51
C GLY A 42 0.11 -4.28 -12.22
N TYR A 43 -0.32 -3.81 -11.07
CA TYR A 43 0.14 -4.35 -9.80
C TYR A 43 -0.74 -5.50 -9.33
N ASP A 44 -0.14 -6.48 -8.68
CA ASP A 44 -0.88 -7.50 -7.95
C ASP A 44 -1.28 -6.94 -6.60
N THR A 45 -2.47 -7.27 -6.14
CA THR A 45 -2.96 -6.76 -4.86
C THR A 45 -3.30 -7.87 -3.89
N LEU A 46 -3.07 -7.59 -2.62
CA LEU A 46 -3.49 -8.40 -1.49
C LEU A 46 -4.33 -7.49 -0.61
N GLN A 47 -5.36 -8.00 0.00
CA GLN A 47 -6.32 -7.20 0.76
C GLN A 47 -6.55 -7.75 2.14
N THR A 48 -6.59 -6.86 3.14
CA THR A 48 -7.09 -7.22 4.46
C THR A 48 -7.71 -5.99 5.13
N LYS A 49 -8.67 -6.25 6.00
CA LYS A 49 -9.30 -5.21 6.83
C LYS A 49 -8.73 -5.16 8.23
N ASP A 50 -7.88 -6.12 8.57
CA ASP A 50 -7.41 -6.37 9.93
C ASP A 50 -5.90 -6.11 10.02
N GLY A 51 -5.51 -5.24 10.96
CA GLY A 51 -4.11 -4.89 11.16
C GLY A 51 -3.24 -6.07 11.60
N VAL A 52 -3.77 -6.96 12.44
CA VAL A 52 -3.01 -8.14 12.88
C VAL A 52 -2.80 -9.10 11.72
N GLU A 53 -3.84 -9.30 10.91
CA GLU A 53 -3.72 -10.13 9.72
C GLU A 53 -2.74 -9.55 8.72
N ALA A 54 -2.65 -8.21 8.64
CA ALA A 54 -1.71 -7.54 7.75
C ALA A 54 -0.27 -7.97 8.04
N LEU A 55 0.08 -8.10 9.32
CA LEU A 55 1.42 -8.55 9.71
C LEU A 55 1.68 -9.97 9.23
N ARG A 56 0.72 -10.87 9.41
CA ARG A 56 0.81 -12.25 8.96
C ARG A 56 0.95 -12.33 7.43
N MET A 57 0.14 -11.56 6.72
CA MET A 57 0.17 -11.53 5.26
C MET A 57 1.48 -10.97 4.73
N ALA A 58 2.02 -9.95 5.40
CA ALA A 58 3.30 -9.37 5.02
C ALA A 58 4.42 -10.42 5.13
N ARG A 59 4.42 -11.20 6.20
CA ARG A 59 5.38 -12.28 6.37
C ARG A 59 5.24 -13.37 5.32
N GLN A 60 4.02 -13.74 5.00
CA GLN A 60 3.73 -14.82 4.07
C GLN A 60 4.03 -14.43 2.63
N HIS A 61 3.63 -13.24 2.22
CA HIS A 61 3.67 -12.82 0.82
C HIS A 61 4.78 -11.85 0.47
N ARG A 62 5.37 -11.19 1.44
CA ARG A 62 6.45 -10.21 1.27
C ARG A 62 6.13 -9.20 0.16
N PRO A 63 5.09 -8.36 0.36
CA PRO A 63 4.72 -7.38 -0.65
C PRO A 63 5.82 -6.36 -0.88
N ASP A 64 5.78 -5.72 -2.02
CA ASP A 64 6.74 -4.67 -2.38
C ASP A 64 6.36 -3.31 -1.78
N LEU A 65 5.10 -3.17 -1.39
CA LEU A 65 4.57 -1.94 -0.82
C LEU A 65 3.36 -2.27 0.05
N ILE A 66 3.17 -1.51 1.12
CA ILE A 66 1.99 -1.64 1.97
C ILE A 66 1.27 -0.30 2.02
N LEU A 67 -0.02 -0.29 1.67
CA LEU A 67 -0.90 0.85 1.90
C LEU A 67 -1.62 0.60 3.22
N MET A 68 -1.39 1.48 4.19
CA MET A 68 -1.85 1.27 5.55
C MET A 68 -2.81 2.37 5.98
N ASP A 69 -4.08 2.02 6.14
CA ASP A 69 -5.04 2.92 6.76
C ASP A 69 -4.64 3.10 8.23
N ILE A 70 -4.49 4.35 8.64
CA ILE A 70 -4.13 4.65 10.02
C ILE A 70 -5.30 4.38 10.95
N GLN A 71 -6.52 4.53 10.46
CA GLN A 71 -7.74 4.46 11.27
C GLN A 71 -8.42 3.11 11.15
N LEU A 72 -7.70 2.06 11.56
CA LEU A 72 -8.27 0.73 11.60
C LEU A 72 -9.03 0.54 12.91
N PRO A 73 -10.06 -0.33 12.92
CA PRO A 73 -10.70 -0.72 14.18
C PRO A 73 -9.70 -1.52 15.02
N GLU A 74 -9.89 -1.57 16.29
CA GLU A 74 -9.11 -2.35 17.27
C GLU A 74 -7.64 -1.94 17.38
N VAL A 75 -6.88 -1.88 16.28
CA VAL A 75 -5.46 -1.49 16.35
C VAL A 75 -5.17 -0.43 15.30
N SER A 76 -4.43 0.62 15.70
CA SER A 76 -4.07 1.69 14.77
C SER A 76 -3.10 1.19 13.69
N GLY A 77 -3.22 1.74 12.48
CA GLY A 77 -2.25 1.45 11.42
C GLY A 77 -0.83 1.87 11.79
N LEU A 78 -0.67 2.86 12.66
CA LEU A 78 0.67 3.24 13.17
C LEU A 78 1.26 2.15 14.05
N GLU A 79 0.45 1.49 14.85
CA GLU A 79 0.89 0.35 15.66
C GLU A 79 1.37 -0.80 14.77
N VAL A 80 0.58 -1.11 13.74
CA VAL A 80 0.95 -2.17 12.80
C VAL A 80 2.24 -1.81 12.08
N THR A 81 2.39 -0.57 11.66
CA THR A 81 3.60 -0.09 11.02
C THR A 81 4.81 -0.25 11.95
N LYS A 82 4.65 0.06 13.21
CA LYS A 82 5.71 -0.12 14.20
C LYS A 82 6.14 -1.59 14.26
N TRP A 83 5.19 -2.51 14.31
CA TRP A 83 5.50 -3.94 14.32
C TRP A 83 6.26 -4.37 13.07
N LEU A 84 5.83 -3.85 11.90
CA LEU A 84 6.51 -4.14 10.63
C LEU A 84 7.95 -3.63 10.65
N LYS A 85 8.18 -2.44 11.19
CA LYS A 85 9.50 -1.82 11.21
C LYS A 85 10.43 -2.43 12.27
N GLU A 86 9.86 -3.11 13.26
CA GLU A 86 10.63 -3.84 14.26
C GLU A 86 11.03 -5.24 13.79
N ASP A 87 10.44 -5.72 12.70
CA ASP A 87 10.73 -7.05 12.15
C ASP A 87 11.84 -6.92 11.10
N ASP A 88 12.95 -7.62 11.33
CA ASP A 88 14.13 -7.56 10.47
C ASP A 88 13.84 -7.93 9.02
N ASP A 89 12.89 -8.85 8.79
CA ASP A 89 12.54 -9.29 7.46
C ASP A 89 11.58 -8.36 6.73
N LEU A 90 10.83 -7.53 7.47
CA LEU A 90 9.74 -6.72 6.92
C LEU A 90 10.05 -5.22 6.90
N ARG A 91 11.01 -4.77 7.68
CA ARG A 91 11.25 -3.33 7.86
C ARG A 91 11.66 -2.61 6.58
N ALA A 92 12.18 -3.31 5.61
CA ALA A 92 12.58 -2.71 4.34
C ALA A 92 11.39 -2.44 3.40
N ILE A 93 10.23 -3.03 3.68
CA ILE A 93 9.04 -2.82 2.86
C ILE A 93 8.50 -1.42 3.12
N PRO A 94 8.39 -0.56 2.10
CA PRO A 94 7.83 0.78 2.32
C PRO A 94 6.36 0.71 2.70
N VAL A 95 5.98 1.59 3.64
CA VAL A 95 4.60 1.72 4.11
C VAL A 95 4.14 3.13 3.79
N ILE A 96 3.04 3.24 3.05
CA ILE A 96 2.38 4.51 2.79
C ILE A 96 1.14 4.57 3.66
N ALA A 97 1.08 5.56 4.55
CA ALA A 97 -0.10 5.76 5.39
C ALA A 97 -1.23 6.38 4.55
N VAL A 98 -2.45 5.92 4.79
CA VAL A 98 -3.64 6.51 4.19
C VAL A 98 -4.48 7.02 5.34
N THR A 99 -4.83 8.30 5.34
CA THR A 99 -5.44 8.91 6.51
C THR A 99 -6.38 10.07 6.16
N ALA A 100 -7.47 10.18 6.92
CA ALA A 100 -8.35 11.36 6.86
C ALA A 100 -7.76 12.52 7.68
N PHE A 101 -6.73 12.26 8.49
CA PHE A 101 -6.12 13.26 9.37
C PHE A 101 -4.70 13.55 8.88
N ALA A 102 -4.59 14.51 7.96
CA ALA A 102 -3.31 14.89 7.36
C ALA A 102 -2.92 16.31 7.76
N MET A 103 -3.16 16.67 9.02
CA MET A 103 -2.73 17.96 9.54
C MET A 103 -1.24 17.88 9.91
N LYS A 104 -0.62 19.04 10.06
CA LYS A 104 0.82 19.13 10.26
C LYS A 104 1.35 18.24 11.41
N GLY A 105 0.65 18.22 12.54
CA GLY A 105 1.06 17.38 13.66
C GLY A 105 0.92 15.89 13.39
N ASP A 106 -0.04 15.53 12.53
CA ASP A 106 -0.27 14.13 12.17
C ASP A 106 0.80 13.61 11.22
N GLU A 107 1.31 14.47 10.32
CA GLU A 107 2.40 14.08 9.43
C GLU A 107 3.63 13.66 10.20
N GLU A 108 3.99 14.40 11.25
CA GLU A 108 5.13 14.06 12.09
C GLU A 108 4.95 12.72 12.77
N LYS A 109 3.76 12.45 13.31
CA LYS A 109 3.45 11.17 13.94
C LYS A 109 3.54 10.02 12.96
N ILE A 110 3.06 10.22 11.74
CA ILE A 110 3.09 9.21 10.70
C ILE A 110 4.53 8.87 10.33
N ARG A 111 5.37 9.87 10.12
CA ARG A 111 6.79 9.66 9.81
C ARG A 111 7.53 9.03 10.96
N ASP A 112 7.31 9.50 12.17
CA ASP A 112 7.95 8.96 13.37
C ASP A 112 7.54 7.51 13.60
N GLY A 113 6.34 7.14 13.18
CA GLY A 113 5.86 5.76 13.24
C GLY A 113 6.49 4.85 12.20
N GLY A 114 7.29 5.38 11.26
CA GLY A 114 8.01 4.60 10.27
C GLY A 114 7.41 4.56 8.88
N CYS A 115 6.35 5.33 8.62
CA CYS A 115 5.78 5.41 7.28
C CYS A 115 6.67 6.28 6.39
N GLU A 116 6.92 5.82 5.17
CA GLU A 116 7.76 6.52 4.21
C GLU A 116 7.04 7.68 3.52
N ALA A 117 5.71 7.61 3.47
CA ALA A 117 4.88 8.65 2.87
C ALA A 117 3.46 8.56 3.41
N TYR A 118 2.61 9.52 3.05
CA TYR A 118 1.20 9.45 3.38
C TYR A 118 0.34 9.95 2.23
N ILE A 119 -0.91 9.51 2.22
CA ILE A 119 -1.93 9.93 1.27
C ILE A 119 -3.14 10.39 2.08
N ALA A 120 -3.59 11.61 1.83
CA ALA A 120 -4.74 12.17 2.53
C ALA A 120 -6.05 11.71 1.88
N LYS A 121 -7.04 11.43 2.71
CA LYS A 121 -8.42 11.20 2.26
C LYS A 121 -9.17 12.53 2.25
N PRO A 122 -10.08 12.79 1.31
CA PRO A 122 -10.46 11.93 0.19
C PRO A 122 -9.36 11.84 -0.87
N ILE A 123 -9.33 10.69 -1.56
CA ILE A 123 -8.23 10.37 -2.46
C ILE A 123 -8.30 11.16 -3.76
N SER A 124 -7.18 11.77 -4.13
CA SER A 124 -6.95 12.25 -5.50
C SER A 124 -6.27 11.12 -6.26
N VAL A 125 -6.90 10.65 -7.34
CA VAL A 125 -6.38 9.53 -8.12
C VAL A 125 -4.97 9.80 -8.61
N ALA A 126 -4.73 10.99 -9.19
CA ALA A 126 -3.42 11.34 -9.71
C ALA A 126 -2.36 11.37 -8.61
N SER A 127 -2.69 11.96 -7.46
CA SER A 127 -1.77 12.02 -6.32
C SER A 127 -1.48 10.64 -5.74
N PHE A 128 -2.52 9.80 -5.65
CA PHE A 128 -2.41 8.42 -5.17
C PHE A 128 -1.41 7.66 -6.03
N MET A 129 -1.60 7.69 -7.34
CA MET A 129 -0.73 6.93 -8.25
C MET A 129 0.69 7.48 -8.28
N ARG A 130 0.87 8.80 -8.23
CA ARG A 130 2.22 9.37 -8.15
C ARG A 130 2.97 8.89 -6.91
N THR A 131 2.28 8.84 -5.80
CA THR A 131 2.90 8.38 -4.55
C THR A 131 3.27 6.91 -4.63
N VAL A 132 2.37 6.07 -5.13
CA VAL A 132 2.65 4.64 -5.31
C VAL A 132 3.83 4.43 -6.24
N GLU A 133 3.85 5.12 -7.37
CA GLU A 133 4.90 4.96 -8.38
C GLU A 133 6.28 5.40 -7.90
N ARG A 134 6.35 6.30 -6.92
CA ARG A 134 7.62 6.69 -6.30
C ARG A 134 8.31 5.49 -5.64
N PHE A 135 7.54 4.56 -5.12
CA PHE A 135 8.08 3.40 -4.40
C PHE A 135 8.11 2.14 -5.26
N LEU A 136 7.38 2.15 -6.38
CA LEU A 136 7.29 1.02 -7.31
C LEU A 136 7.53 1.50 -8.73
N PRO A 137 8.71 2.02 -9.03
CA PRO A 137 9.01 2.54 -10.37
C PRO A 137 9.01 1.47 -11.45
#